data_cf59d0adff67d3892bc16bda3857e64d
#
_entry.id   cf59d0adff67d3892bc16bda3857e64d
#
_cell.length_a   1.000
_cell.length_b   1.000
_cell.length_c   1.000
_cell.angle_alpha   90.00
_cell.angle_beta   90.00
_cell.angle_gamma   90.00
#
_symmetry.space_group_name_H-M   'P 1'
#
loop_
_entity.id
_entity.type
_entity.pdbx_description
1 polymer ?
#
loop_
_entity_poly.entity_id
_entity_poly.type
_entity_poly.pdbx_seq_one_letter_code
_entity_poly.pdbx_strand_id
1 'polypeptide(L)'
;MRKVFLIVAFLASAFGLSAQGLWCPEPTNRLVNDYSGMLSDTDREALERRLVAFDDSTSNQILVIITPSLHDCEIMELATRIGTTWGVGQKDLKNGLVILIKSKTEEEPWGDVALAPGYGLEGALPDVFCKHIIDDEMIEPLGEGDYYEALCEALDVIEPVCRGEYSYESYKREERGSLYAFIGVMVLFIVVIVLADRYNRKHPHDHDDSGNGEDPDSFANRRRNGPIFYGGFPRGGGFGGGFGGSSGGFGGFGGGSFGGGGAHGRF
;
A
#
# COMPACT_ATOMS: atom_id res chain seq x y z
N MET A 1 -63.74 19.99 0.82
CA MET A 1 -63.22 18.81 1.52
C MET A 1 -62.48 17.82 0.59
N ARG A 2 -63.05 17.37 -0.56
CA ARG A 2 -62.35 16.41 -1.50
C ARG A 2 -61.03 16.93 -2.04
N LYS A 3 -60.88 18.23 -2.35
CA LYS A 3 -59.58 18.80 -2.85
C LYS A 3 -58.50 18.86 -1.79
N VAL A 4 -58.85 19.08 -0.51
CA VAL A 4 -57.91 19.08 0.59
C VAL A 4 -57.39 17.67 0.90
N PHE A 5 -58.27 16.67 0.77
CA PHE A 5 -57.91 15.27 0.94
C PHE A 5 -56.93 14.78 -0.13
N LEU A 6 -57.08 15.24 -1.38
CA LEU A 6 -56.18 14.89 -2.48
C LEU A 6 -54.78 15.54 -2.33
N ILE A 7 -54.73 16.76 -1.80
CA ILE A 7 -53.47 17.46 -1.53
C ILE A 7 -52.73 16.78 -0.36
N VAL A 8 -53.45 16.40 0.69
CA VAL A 8 -52.83 15.66 1.82
C VAL A 8 -52.37 14.26 1.42
N ALA A 9 -53.12 13.55 0.56
CA ALA A 9 -52.71 12.25 0.00
C ALA A 9 -51.49 12.38 -0.93
N PHE A 10 -51.40 13.44 -1.73
CA PHE A 10 -50.23 13.72 -2.57
C PHE A 10 -48.99 14.12 -1.77
N LEU A 11 -49.16 14.92 -0.69
CA LEU A 11 -48.07 15.22 0.24
C LEU A 11 -47.62 13.99 1.03
N ALA A 12 -48.51 13.09 1.42
CA ALA A 12 -48.15 11.85 2.10
C ALA A 12 -47.43 10.87 1.20
N SER A 13 -47.75 10.85 -0.11
CA SER A 13 -47.00 10.03 -1.09
C SER A 13 -45.61 10.60 -1.42
N ALA A 14 -45.39 11.91 -1.26
CA ALA A 14 -44.09 12.54 -1.44
C ALA A 14 -43.13 12.29 -0.24
N PHE A 15 -43.67 11.97 0.96
CA PHE A 15 -42.87 11.58 2.14
C PHE A 15 -42.49 10.09 2.15
N GLY A 16 -42.94 9.30 1.19
CA GLY A 16 -42.53 7.93 0.98
C GLY A 16 -41.23 7.77 0.19
N LEU A 17 -40.37 8.81 0.09
CA LEU A 17 -38.98 8.61 -0.28
C LEU A 17 -38.34 7.81 0.86
N SER A 18 -38.37 6.49 0.71
CA SER A 18 -37.56 5.59 1.49
C SER A 18 -36.15 6.19 1.49
N ALA A 19 -35.64 6.55 2.65
CA ALA A 19 -34.20 6.58 2.86
C ALA A 19 -33.76 5.15 2.56
N GLN A 20 -33.38 4.85 1.31
CA GLN A 20 -32.65 3.65 0.98
C GLN A 20 -31.38 3.80 1.81
N GLY A 21 -31.32 3.05 2.90
CA GLY A 21 -30.14 3.07 3.77
C GLY A 21 -28.97 2.79 2.85
N LEU A 22 -28.03 3.73 2.83
CA LEU A 22 -26.82 3.53 2.02
C LEU A 22 -26.22 2.18 2.43
N TRP A 23 -25.84 1.40 1.42
CA TRP A 23 -25.32 0.07 1.65
C TRP A 23 -24.11 0.09 2.59
N CYS A 24 -24.06 -0.84 3.53
CA CYS A 24 -22.92 -1.11 4.41
C CYS A 24 -22.95 -2.62 4.71
N PRO A 25 -21.82 -3.33 4.59
CA PRO A 25 -21.78 -4.73 4.94
C PRO A 25 -22.04 -4.94 6.43
N GLU A 26 -22.61 -6.10 6.78
CA GLU A 26 -22.82 -6.46 8.18
C GLU A 26 -21.47 -6.68 8.90
N PRO A 27 -21.33 -6.22 10.15
CA PRO A 27 -20.12 -6.46 10.94
C PRO A 27 -19.81 -7.95 11.10
N THR A 28 -18.55 -8.29 10.95
CA THR A 28 -18.03 -9.63 11.19
C THR A 28 -17.17 -9.65 12.46
N ASN A 29 -16.76 -10.83 12.91
CA ASN A 29 -15.81 -10.99 14.01
C ASN A 29 -14.36 -11.11 13.49
N ARG A 30 -14.05 -10.48 12.36
CA ARG A 30 -12.73 -10.52 11.72
C ARG A 30 -12.27 -9.12 11.35
N LEU A 31 -10.96 -8.91 11.41
CA LEU A 31 -10.31 -7.68 10.94
C LEU A 31 -10.03 -7.70 9.44
N VAL A 32 -9.93 -8.89 8.81
CA VAL A 32 -9.73 -9.03 7.37
C VAL A 32 -10.95 -9.66 6.72
N ASN A 33 -11.64 -8.88 5.90
CA ASN A 33 -12.88 -9.24 5.21
C ASN A 33 -12.71 -9.11 3.70
N ASP A 34 -12.47 -10.21 3.03
CA ASP A 34 -12.33 -10.27 1.58
C ASP A 34 -13.60 -10.83 0.93
N TYR A 35 -14.41 -9.95 0.36
CA TYR A 35 -15.64 -10.29 -0.38
C TYR A 35 -15.39 -10.51 -1.88
N SER A 36 -14.18 -10.21 -2.35
CA SER A 36 -13.79 -10.34 -3.76
C SER A 36 -13.01 -11.62 -4.04
N GLY A 37 -12.51 -12.31 -2.99
CA GLY A 37 -11.68 -13.50 -3.14
C GLY A 37 -10.30 -13.20 -3.72
N MET A 38 -9.75 -12.01 -3.46
CA MET A 38 -8.44 -11.59 -3.95
C MET A 38 -7.29 -12.16 -3.11
N LEU A 39 -7.55 -12.52 -1.86
CA LEU A 39 -6.57 -13.14 -0.97
C LEU A 39 -6.74 -14.65 -0.93
N SER A 40 -5.64 -15.38 -0.89
CA SER A 40 -5.68 -16.79 -0.54
C SER A 40 -6.12 -16.96 0.94
N ASP A 41 -6.64 -18.13 1.29
CA ASP A 41 -7.00 -18.43 2.69
C ASP A 41 -5.79 -18.28 3.62
N THR A 42 -4.60 -18.66 3.16
CA THR A 42 -3.34 -18.55 3.92
C THR A 42 -2.97 -17.11 4.20
N ASP A 43 -3.07 -16.24 3.18
CA ASP A 43 -2.71 -14.82 3.27
C ASP A 43 -3.70 -14.07 4.15
N ARG A 44 -5.00 -14.36 3.97
CA ARG A 44 -6.06 -13.81 4.81
C ARG A 44 -5.86 -14.16 6.29
N GLU A 45 -5.53 -15.40 6.61
CA GLU A 45 -5.25 -15.84 7.98
C GLU A 45 -3.93 -15.24 8.52
N ALA A 46 -2.93 -15.00 7.67
CA ALA A 46 -1.69 -14.35 8.06
C ALA A 46 -1.92 -12.88 8.42
N LEU A 47 -2.65 -12.13 7.59
CA LEU A 47 -3.04 -10.75 7.86
C LEU A 47 -3.92 -10.65 9.11
N GLU A 48 -4.92 -11.52 9.26
CA GLU A 48 -5.79 -11.55 10.44
C GLU A 48 -4.97 -11.67 11.72
N ARG A 49 -4.06 -12.67 11.79
CA ARG A 49 -3.19 -12.86 12.96
C ARG A 49 -2.30 -11.64 13.23
N ARG A 50 -1.78 -11.00 12.17
CA ARG A 50 -0.97 -9.79 12.28
C ARG A 50 -1.77 -8.66 12.91
N LEU A 51 -2.96 -8.40 12.38
CA LEU A 51 -3.82 -7.30 12.84
C LEU A 51 -4.36 -7.52 14.25
N VAL A 52 -4.71 -8.76 14.61
CA VAL A 52 -5.11 -9.12 15.99
C VAL A 52 -3.95 -8.88 16.96
N ALA A 53 -2.72 -9.33 16.62
CA ALA A 53 -1.56 -9.09 17.47
C ALA A 53 -1.21 -7.60 17.60
N PHE A 54 -1.47 -6.82 16.55
CA PHE A 54 -1.30 -5.37 16.58
C PHE A 54 -2.34 -4.70 17.51
N ASP A 55 -3.62 -5.06 17.42
CA ASP A 55 -4.69 -4.60 18.33
C ASP A 55 -4.36 -4.95 19.78
N ASP A 56 -4.03 -6.21 20.05
CA ASP A 56 -3.67 -6.71 21.40
C ASP A 56 -2.50 -5.91 22.02
N SER A 57 -1.52 -5.49 21.20
CA SER A 57 -0.31 -4.80 21.69
C SER A 57 -0.44 -3.30 21.80
N THR A 58 -1.31 -2.66 21.00
CA THR A 58 -1.41 -1.20 20.88
C THR A 58 -2.79 -0.65 21.19
N SER A 59 -3.80 -1.52 21.20
CA SER A 59 -5.22 -1.17 21.23
C SER A 59 -5.70 -0.40 19.98
N ASN A 60 -4.86 -0.23 18.96
CA ASN A 60 -5.27 0.35 17.68
C ASN A 60 -5.86 -0.74 16.80
N GLN A 61 -7.06 -0.52 16.25
CA GLN A 61 -7.74 -1.48 15.40
C GLN A 61 -7.63 -1.10 13.93
N ILE A 62 -7.13 -2.01 13.11
CA ILE A 62 -7.09 -1.86 11.65
C ILE A 62 -8.07 -2.88 11.05
N LEU A 63 -9.06 -2.38 10.32
CA LEU A 63 -10.03 -3.17 9.58
C LEU A 63 -9.68 -3.13 8.10
N VAL A 64 -9.51 -4.29 7.48
CA VAL A 64 -9.31 -4.44 6.04
C VAL A 64 -10.57 -5.00 5.40
N ILE A 65 -11.06 -4.33 4.36
CA ILE A 65 -12.18 -4.78 3.54
C ILE A 65 -11.78 -4.74 2.07
N ILE A 66 -11.95 -5.86 1.37
CA ILE A 66 -11.82 -5.96 -0.08
C ILE A 66 -13.19 -6.30 -0.64
N THR A 67 -13.71 -5.45 -1.54
CA THR A 67 -15.05 -5.58 -2.10
C THR A 67 -15.05 -5.43 -3.62
N PRO A 68 -15.91 -6.15 -4.36
CA PRO A 68 -16.02 -5.97 -5.81
C PRO A 68 -16.79 -4.72 -6.21
N SER A 69 -17.56 -4.10 -5.29
CA SER A 69 -18.43 -2.96 -5.61
C SER A 69 -18.51 -1.96 -4.46
N LEU A 70 -18.60 -0.67 -4.80
CA LEU A 70 -18.86 0.41 -3.85
C LEU A 70 -20.36 0.74 -3.70
N HIS A 71 -21.24 0.06 -4.42
CA HIS A 71 -22.70 0.26 -4.36
C HIS A 71 -23.13 1.73 -4.54
N ASP A 72 -22.60 2.38 -5.58
CA ASP A 72 -22.87 3.79 -5.92
C ASP A 72 -22.41 4.81 -4.85
N CYS A 73 -21.51 4.40 -3.94
CA CYS A 73 -20.94 5.28 -2.93
C CYS A 73 -19.53 5.72 -3.32
N GLU A 74 -19.11 6.89 -2.86
CA GLU A 74 -17.71 7.28 -2.88
C GLU A 74 -16.92 6.40 -1.90
N ILE A 75 -15.71 5.98 -2.27
CA ILE A 75 -14.92 5.03 -1.47
C ILE A 75 -14.63 5.54 -0.07
N MET A 76 -14.30 6.84 0.10
CA MET A 76 -14.06 7.44 1.41
C MET A 76 -15.32 7.51 2.27
N GLU A 77 -16.46 7.80 1.64
CA GLU A 77 -17.74 7.81 2.33
C GLU A 77 -18.10 6.41 2.83
N LEU A 78 -17.90 5.38 1.99
CA LEU A 78 -18.15 3.99 2.37
C LEU A 78 -17.20 3.54 3.47
N ALA A 79 -15.90 3.83 3.39
CA ALA A 79 -14.92 3.47 4.41
C ALA A 79 -15.25 4.11 5.76
N THR A 80 -15.56 5.41 5.78
CA THR A 80 -15.98 6.14 6.98
C THR A 80 -17.27 5.59 7.58
N ARG A 81 -18.24 5.24 6.75
CA ARG A 81 -19.51 4.63 7.17
C ARG A 81 -19.29 3.27 7.79
N ILE A 82 -18.48 2.41 7.16
CA ILE A 82 -18.13 1.09 7.69
C ILE A 82 -17.46 1.26 9.05
N GLY A 83 -16.43 2.10 9.14
CA GLY A 83 -15.71 2.34 10.39
C GLY A 83 -16.64 2.79 11.51
N THR A 84 -17.57 3.69 11.22
CA THR A 84 -18.55 4.20 12.19
C THR A 84 -19.62 3.15 12.55
N THR A 85 -20.16 2.45 11.55
CA THR A 85 -21.25 1.47 11.75
C THR A 85 -20.75 0.23 12.49
N TRP A 86 -19.55 -0.26 12.16
CA TRP A 86 -18.92 -1.37 12.84
C TRP A 86 -18.31 -0.96 14.18
N GLY A 87 -18.05 0.34 14.37
CA GLY A 87 -17.43 0.87 15.57
C GLY A 87 -15.95 0.48 15.69
N VAL A 88 -15.21 0.55 14.57
CA VAL A 88 -13.79 0.16 14.51
C VAL A 88 -12.95 1.05 15.42
N GLY A 89 -12.12 0.46 16.26
CA GLY A 89 -11.36 1.15 17.30
C GLY A 89 -12.11 1.25 18.63
N GLN A 90 -11.46 1.83 19.61
CA GLN A 90 -12.03 2.02 20.93
C GLN A 90 -12.84 3.32 21.03
N LYS A 91 -13.97 3.28 21.72
CA LYS A 91 -14.89 4.41 21.84
C LYS A 91 -14.22 5.69 22.37
N ASP A 92 -13.39 5.54 23.39
CA ASP A 92 -12.76 6.68 24.05
C ASP A 92 -11.51 7.18 23.30
N LEU A 93 -10.77 6.27 22.68
CA LEU A 93 -9.55 6.55 21.95
C LEU A 93 -9.79 6.89 20.47
N LYS A 94 -10.89 6.39 19.87
CA LYS A 94 -11.25 6.56 18.45
C LYS A 94 -10.11 6.19 17.50
N ASN A 95 -9.38 5.15 17.85
CA ASN A 95 -8.10 4.73 17.26
C ASN A 95 -8.28 3.57 16.27
N GLY A 96 -9.34 3.63 15.48
CA GLY A 96 -9.60 2.73 14.38
C GLY A 96 -9.01 3.24 13.07
N LEU A 97 -8.63 2.33 12.17
CA LEU A 97 -8.31 2.60 10.77
C LEU A 97 -9.09 1.64 9.90
N VAL A 98 -9.72 2.15 8.85
CA VAL A 98 -10.33 1.32 7.80
C VAL A 98 -9.50 1.41 6.54
N ILE A 99 -9.03 0.25 6.05
CA ILE A 99 -8.43 0.08 4.73
C ILE A 99 -9.50 -0.56 3.86
N LEU A 100 -10.03 0.20 2.91
CA LEU A 100 -11.06 -0.27 1.98
C LEU A 100 -10.48 -0.35 0.58
N ILE A 101 -10.55 -1.53 -0.04
CA ILE A 101 -10.10 -1.75 -1.41
C ILE A 101 -11.30 -2.23 -2.24
N LYS A 102 -11.60 -1.50 -3.31
CA LYS A 102 -12.46 -1.98 -4.37
C LYS A 102 -11.60 -2.71 -5.39
N SER A 103 -11.85 -3.99 -5.57
CA SER A 103 -11.10 -4.80 -6.54
C SER A 103 -11.49 -4.45 -7.98
N LYS A 104 -10.57 -4.71 -8.92
CA LYS A 104 -10.87 -4.72 -10.35
C LYS A 104 -11.86 -5.84 -10.65
N THR A 105 -12.79 -5.57 -11.57
CA THR A 105 -13.73 -6.57 -12.10
C THR A 105 -13.69 -6.56 -13.62
N GLU A 106 -14.32 -7.53 -14.27
CA GLU A 106 -14.42 -7.55 -15.74
C GLU A 106 -15.21 -6.34 -16.27
N GLU A 107 -16.19 -5.86 -15.50
CA GLU A 107 -17.04 -4.72 -15.86
C GLU A 107 -16.37 -3.38 -15.55
N GLU A 108 -15.56 -3.34 -14.48
CA GLU A 108 -14.83 -2.16 -14.02
C GLU A 108 -13.35 -2.49 -13.87
N PRO A 109 -12.53 -2.18 -14.90
CA PRO A 109 -11.11 -2.54 -14.92
C PRO A 109 -10.24 -1.73 -13.95
N TRP A 110 -10.81 -0.79 -13.22
CA TRP A 110 -10.13 0.06 -12.24
C TRP A 110 -10.46 -0.39 -10.83
N GLY A 111 -9.44 -0.47 -10.00
CA GLY A 111 -9.59 -0.61 -8.57
C GLY A 111 -9.44 0.74 -7.88
N ASP A 112 -10.04 0.87 -6.71
CA ASP A 112 -9.88 2.04 -5.84
C ASP A 112 -9.46 1.57 -4.44
N VAL A 113 -8.64 2.35 -3.75
CA VAL A 113 -8.20 2.08 -2.38
C VAL A 113 -8.38 3.31 -1.52
N ALA A 114 -8.79 3.14 -0.27
CA ALA A 114 -8.93 4.21 0.71
C ALA A 114 -8.35 3.82 2.07
N LEU A 115 -7.71 4.76 2.71
CA LEU A 115 -7.30 4.73 4.11
C LEU A 115 -8.13 5.78 4.87
N ALA A 116 -9.00 5.34 5.77
CA ALA A 116 -9.85 6.20 6.58
C ALA A 116 -9.49 6.03 8.07
N PRO A 117 -8.67 6.94 8.63
CA PRO A 117 -8.36 6.95 10.05
C PRO A 117 -9.54 7.48 10.89
N GLY A 118 -9.71 6.92 12.08
CA GLY A 118 -10.56 7.50 13.11
C GLY A 118 -9.89 8.72 13.74
N TYR A 119 -10.67 9.55 14.43
CA TYR A 119 -10.21 10.81 15.02
C TYR A 119 -8.95 10.68 15.90
N GLY A 120 -8.77 9.55 16.59
CA GLY A 120 -7.60 9.33 17.46
C GLY A 120 -6.31 9.05 16.68
N LEU A 121 -6.41 8.66 15.41
CA LEU A 121 -5.27 8.40 14.55
C LEU A 121 -4.95 9.53 13.57
N GLU A 122 -5.80 10.56 13.42
CA GLU A 122 -5.56 11.68 12.49
C GLU A 122 -4.23 12.41 12.76
N GLY A 123 -3.79 12.45 14.02
CA GLY A 123 -2.49 13.02 14.38
C GLY A 123 -1.29 12.20 13.92
N ALA A 124 -1.43 10.88 13.88
CA ALA A 124 -0.39 9.95 13.44
C ALA A 124 -0.47 9.71 11.93
N LEU A 125 -1.68 9.60 11.39
CA LEU A 125 -2.01 9.33 9.99
C LEU A 125 -2.82 10.50 9.39
N PRO A 126 -2.23 11.69 9.20
CA PRO A 126 -2.90 12.79 8.51
C PRO A 126 -3.15 12.43 7.03
N ASP A 127 -4.13 13.07 6.40
CA ASP A 127 -4.58 12.80 5.03
C ASP A 127 -3.42 12.74 4.02
N VAL A 128 -2.47 13.67 4.14
CA VAL A 128 -1.28 13.71 3.27
C VAL A 128 -0.43 12.47 3.44
N PHE A 129 -0.30 11.95 4.66
CA PHE A 129 0.49 10.75 4.92
C PHE A 129 -0.25 9.49 4.43
N CYS A 130 -1.56 9.41 4.66
CA CYS A 130 -2.39 8.35 4.07
C CYS A 130 -2.24 8.32 2.54
N LYS A 131 -2.20 9.51 1.89
CA LYS A 131 -1.99 9.60 0.45
C LYS A 131 -0.63 9.06 0.01
N HIS A 132 0.46 9.38 0.74
CA HIS A 132 1.78 8.84 0.45
C HIS A 132 1.82 7.31 0.61
N ILE A 133 1.25 6.76 1.69
CA ILE A 133 1.18 5.30 1.88
C ILE A 133 0.46 4.63 0.70
N ILE A 134 -0.65 5.22 0.23
CA ILE A 134 -1.36 4.68 -0.92
C ILE A 134 -0.50 4.74 -2.18
N ASP A 135 0.09 5.90 -2.49
CA ASP A 135 0.80 6.11 -3.74
C ASP A 135 2.12 5.34 -3.81
N ASP A 136 2.84 5.26 -2.68
CA ASP A 136 4.19 4.71 -2.64
C ASP A 136 4.19 3.19 -2.33
N GLU A 137 3.26 2.72 -1.48
CA GLU A 137 3.27 1.33 -0.99
C GLU A 137 2.16 0.46 -1.60
N MET A 138 1.01 1.06 -2.02
CA MET A 138 -0.14 0.24 -2.40
C MET A 138 -0.43 0.21 -3.90
N ILE A 139 -0.24 1.32 -4.62
CA ILE A 139 -0.71 1.45 -6.02
C ILE A 139 -0.02 0.46 -6.95
N GLU A 140 1.30 0.28 -6.82
CA GLU A 140 2.07 -0.60 -7.69
C GLU A 140 1.66 -2.07 -7.52
N PRO A 141 1.74 -2.69 -6.32
CA PRO A 141 1.34 -4.09 -6.15
C PRO A 141 -0.15 -4.32 -6.41
N LEU A 142 -1.05 -3.40 -6.05
CA LEU A 142 -2.48 -3.50 -6.41
C LEU A 142 -2.69 -3.44 -7.92
N GLY A 143 -1.88 -2.65 -8.63
CA GLY A 143 -1.87 -2.57 -10.09
C GLY A 143 -1.53 -3.92 -10.73
N GLU A 144 -0.60 -4.65 -10.15
CA GLU A 144 -0.15 -5.99 -10.55
C GLU A 144 -1.12 -7.11 -10.09
N GLY A 145 -2.03 -6.81 -9.18
CA GLY A 145 -3.01 -7.75 -8.62
C GLY A 145 -2.54 -8.46 -7.36
N ASP A 146 -1.43 -8.03 -6.77
CA ASP A 146 -0.94 -8.58 -5.49
C ASP A 146 -1.49 -7.78 -4.30
N TYR A 147 -2.71 -8.14 -3.90
CA TYR A 147 -3.40 -7.52 -2.76
C TYR A 147 -2.74 -7.81 -1.42
N TYR A 148 -2.08 -8.97 -1.30
CA TYR A 148 -1.40 -9.35 -0.07
C TYR A 148 -0.15 -8.50 0.15
N GLU A 149 0.69 -8.35 -0.88
CA GLU A 149 1.90 -7.53 -0.83
C GLU A 149 1.54 -6.07 -0.54
N ALA A 150 0.57 -5.50 -1.26
CA ALA A 150 0.09 -4.14 -1.03
C ALA A 150 -0.34 -3.87 0.43
N LEU A 151 -1.05 -4.83 1.03
CA LEU A 151 -1.46 -4.73 2.43
C LEU A 151 -0.29 -4.87 3.38
N CYS A 152 0.67 -5.77 3.10
CA CYS A 152 1.85 -5.95 3.92
C CYS A 152 2.74 -4.69 3.93
N GLU A 153 3.02 -4.11 2.76
CA GLU A 153 3.82 -2.89 2.62
C GLU A 153 3.16 -1.70 3.32
N ALA A 154 1.86 -1.50 3.11
CA ALA A 154 1.13 -0.46 3.83
C ALA A 154 1.17 -0.65 5.36
N LEU A 155 0.98 -1.87 5.84
CA LEU A 155 1.02 -2.17 7.27
C LEU A 155 2.42 -2.00 7.88
N ASP A 156 3.49 -2.26 7.12
CA ASP A 156 4.88 -2.05 7.55
C ASP A 156 5.18 -0.58 7.84
N VAL A 157 4.46 0.34 7.19
CA VAL A 157 4.54 1.78 7.46
C VAL A 157 3.53 2.21 8.54
N ILE A 158 2.29 1.73 8.48
CA ILE A 158 1.20 2.15 9.37
C ILE A 158 1.45 1.73 10.82
N GLU A 159 1.85 0.48 11.06
CA GLU A 159 1.99 -0.07 12.41
C GLU A 159 3.03 0.68 13.26
N PRO A 160 4.27 0.95 12.79
CA PRO A 160 5.25 1.70 13.55
C PRO A 160 4.81 3.14 13.85
N VAL A 161 4.13 3.78 12.88
CA VAL A 161 3.58 5.12 13.03
C VAL A 161 2.51 5.15 14.13
N CYS A 162 1.60 4.20 14.13
CA CYS A 162 0.56 4.08 15.15
C CYS A 162 1.10 3.70 16.53
N ARG A 163 2.28 3.05 16.60
CA ARG A 163 3.01 2.83 17.86
C ARG A 163 3.75 4.07 18.36
N GLY A 164 3.85 5.11 17.55
CA GLY A 164 4.64 6.31 17.86
C GLY A 164 6.15 6.14 17.67
N GLU A 165 6.58 5.09 16.98
CA GLU A 165 7.99 4.80 16.66
C GLU A 165 8.49 5.70 15.52
N TYR A 166 7.59 6.09 14.60
CA TYR A 166 7.85 6.99 13.48
C TYR A 166 6.85 8.13 13.43
N SER A 167 7.24 9.22 12.77
CA SER A 167 6.36 10.32 12.42
C SER A 167 6.43 10.58 10.91
N TYR A 168 5.42 11.23 10.34
CA TYR A 168 5.43 11.68 8.93
C TYR A 168 6.71 12.44 8.55
N GLU A 169 7.25 13.24 9.46
CA GLU A 169 8.50 13.98 9.24
C GLU A 169 9.73 13.07 9.11
N SER A 170 9.77 11.94 9.84
CA SER A 170 10.87 10.98 9.73
C SER A 170 10.77 10.17 8.43
N TYR A 171 9.59 9.72 8.03
CA TYR A 171 9.33 9.05 6.76
C TYR A 171 9.80 9.90 5.57
N LYS A 172 9.35 11.16 5.49
CA LYS A 172 9.75 12.09 4.43
C LYS A 172 11.26 12.40 4.40
N ARG A 173 11.95 12.27 5.54
CA ARG A 173 13.41 12.48 5.61
C ARG A 173 14.18 11.31 5.01
N GLU A 174 13.73 10.08 5.19
CA GLU A 174 14.36 8.88 4.62
C GLU A 174 14.27 8.90 3.09
N GLU A 175 13.09 9.21 2.55
CA GLU A 175 12.89 9.35 1.10
C GLU A 175 13.83 10.39 0.48
N ARG A 176 13.94 11.58 1.08
CA ARG A 176 14.88 12.61 0.62
C ARG A 176 16.35 12.19 0.74
N GLY A 177 16.72 11.44 1.78
CA GLY A 177 18.07 10.93 1.97
C GLY A 177 18.51 10.02 0.83
N SER A 178 17.65 9.13 0.38
CA SER A 178 17.86 8.23 -0.75
C SER A 178 18.08 9.00 -2.06
N LEU A 179 17.24 10.01 -2.34
CA LEU A 179 17.37 10.87 -3.51
C LEU A 179 18.69 11.63 -3.55
N TYR A 180 19.12 12.24 -2.42
CA TYR A 180 20.39 12.93 -2.35
C TYR A 180 21.59 12.00 -2.51
N ALA A 181 21.53 10.78 -1.98
CA ALA A 181 22.56 9.77 -2.17
C ALA A 181 22.67 9.39 -3.65
N PHE A 182 21.55 9.17 -4.35
CA PHE A 182 21.53 8.89 -5.78
C PHE A 182 22.12 10.04 -6.61
N ILE A 183 21.71 11.27 -6.33
CA ILE A 183 22.27 12.48 -6.99
C ILE A 183 23.77 12.58 -6.74
N GLY A 184 24.24 12.32 -5.52
CA GLY A 184 25.66 12.31 -5.17
C GLY A 184 26.47 11.31 -5.99
N VAL A 185 25.97 10.09 -6.15
CA VAL A 185 26.60 9.04 -6.97
C VAL A 185 26.64 9.47 -8.45
N MET A 186 25.56 10.02 -8.99
CA MET A 186 25.49 10.52 -10.37
C MET A 186 26.50 11.66 -10.62
N VAL A 187 26.61 12.61 -9.70
CA VAL A 187 27.60 13.70 -9.79
C VAL A 187 29.01 13.15 -9.75
N LEU A 188 29.31 12.22 -8.83
CA LEU A 188 30.62 11.56 -8.76
C LEU A 188 30.97 10.85 -10.08
N PHE A 189 30.01 10.14 -10.68
CA PHE A 189 30.18 9.44 -11.94
C PHE A 189 30.50 10.42 -13.10
N ILE A 190 29.79 11.56 -13.17
CA ILE A 190 30.05 12.61 -14.16
C ILE A 190 31.48 13.20 -13.98
N VAL A 191 31.88 13.46 -12.72
CA VAL A 191 33.23 13.97 -12.42
C VAL A 191 34.30 12.98 -12.88
N VAL A 192 34.11 11.69 -12.63
CA VAL A 192 35.05 10.64 -13.09
C VAL A 192 35.16 10.62 -14.60
N ILE A 193 34.05 10.71 -15.35
CA ILE A 193 34.04 10.77 -16.82
C ILE A 193 34.81 11.99 -17.32
N VAL A 194 34.55 13.17 -16.74
CA VAL A 194 35.23 14.41 -17.14
C VAL A 194 36.74 14.36 -16.86
N LEU A 195 37.12 13.76 -15.72
CA LEU A 195 38.55 13.58 -15.41
C LEU A 195 39.22 12.55 -16.34
N ALA A 196 38.54 11.47 -16.69
CA ALA A 196 39.05 10.48 -17.66
C ALA A 196 39.20 11.08 -19.05
N ASP A 197 38.25 11.90 -19.51
CA ASP A 197 38.35 12.61 -20.80
C ASP A 197 39.48 13.63 -20.80
N ARG A 198 39.68 14.36 -19.70
CA ARG A 198 40.83 15.29 -19.54
C ARG A 198 42.16 14.56 -19.49
N TYR A 199 42.22 13.38 -18.87
CA TYR A 199 43.42 12.54 -18.82
C TYR A 199 43.76 12.03 -20.21
N ASN A 200 42.80 11.47 -20.95
CA ASN A 200 43.01 11.01 -22.32
C ASN A 200 43.42 12.09 -23.29
N ARG A 201 42.93 13.34 -23.13
CA ARG A 201 43.38 14.48 -23.95
C ARG A 201 44.81 14.91 -23.65
N LYS A 202 45.32 14.68 -22.43
CA LYS A 202 46.70 15.02 -22.06
C LYS A 202 47.71 13.92 -22.42
N HIS A 203 47.25 12.71 -22.66
CA HIS A 203 48.06 11.58 -23.08
C HIS A 203 47.44 10.93 -24.33
N PRO A 204 47.58 11.59 -25.52
CA PRO A 204 47.20 10.96 -26.74
C PRO A 204 48.09 9.70 -26.89
N HIS A 205 47.46 8.54 -27.06
CA HIS A 205 48.19 7.33 -27.43
C HIS A 205 48.82 7.59 -28.80
N ASP A 206 50.15 7.73 -28.85
CA ASP A 206 50.91 7.62 -30.08
C ASP A 206 50.71 6.17 -30.57
N HIS A 207 49.86 6.00 -31.56
CA HIS A 207 49.86 4.81 -32.39
C HIS A 207 51.13 4.85 -33.22
N ASP A 208 52.17 4.15 -32.76
CA ASP A 208 53.27 3.76 -33.61
C ASP A 208 52.73 2.78 -34.63
N ASP A 209 52.39 3.30 -35.78
CA ASP A 209 52.06 2.58 -36.98
C ASP A 209 53.38 2.03 -37.58
N SER A 210 53.86 0.90 -37.04
CA SER A 210 54.91 0.09 -37.65
C SER A 210 54.26 -1.04 -38.41
N GLY A 211 54.02 -0.78 -39.69
CA GLY A 211 53.63 -1.82 -40.62
C GLY A 211 54.64 -2.93 -40.72
N ASN A 212 54.18 -4.14 -40.84
CA ASN A 212 54.64 -5.11 -41.88
C ASN A 212 53.84 -6.39 -41.84
N GLY A 213 53.41 -6.86 -43.01
CA GLY A 213 53.47 -8.27 -43.44
C GLY A 213 52.24 -9.10 -43.20
N GLU A 214 51.43 -9.16 -44.21
CA GLU A 214 50.78 -10.33 -44.80
C GLU A 214 50.79 -11.63 -43.97
N ASP A 215 49.57 -12.12 -43.59
CA ASP A 215 49.16 -13.49 -43.81
C ASP A 215 47.64 -13.65 -43.72
N PRO A 216 46.96 -14.10 -44.80
CA PRO A 216 45.50 -14.24 -44.82
C PRO A 216 45.00 -15.63 -44.45
N ASP A 217 45.62 -16.37 -43.53
CA ASP A 217 45.18 -17.71 -43.15
C ASP A 217 45.26 -17.99 -41.63
N SER A 218 44.38 -17.33 -40.84
CA SER A 218 44.10 -17.84 -39.50
C SER A 218 42.71 -17.48 -38.96
N PHE A 219 41.67 -17.57 -39.77
CA PHE A 219 40.29 -17.58 -39.34
C PHE A 219 39.79 -18.96 -38.92
N ALA A 220 40.59 -19.73 -38.18
CA ALA A 220 40.12 -20.98 -37.59
C ALA A 220 40.87 -21.29 -36.30
N ASN A 221 40.60 -20.67 -35.22
CA ASN A 221 40.65 -21.24 -33.85
C ASN A 221 40.66 -20.21 -32.74
N ARG A 222 39.49 -19.61 -32.42
CA ARG A 222 39.28 -19.02 -31.11
C ARG A 222 37.81 -19.11 -30.68
N ARG A 223 37.32 -20.32 -30.66
CA ARG A 223 36.21 -20.65 -29.75
C ARG A 223 36.85 -21.43 -28.61
N ARG A 224 36.91 -20.80 -27.43
CA ARG A 224 36.93 -21.40 -26.09
C ARG A 224 37.73 -20.50 -25.15
N ASN A 225 37.02 -19.93 -24.25
CA ASN A 225 37.25 -19.54 -22.86
C ASN A 225 36.89 -18.10 -22.59
N GLY A 226 35.58 -17.84 -22.47
CA GLY A 226 35.06 -16.71 -21.67
C GLY A 226 34.82 -17.21 -20.24
N PRO A 227 35.29 -16.52 -19.22
CA PRO A 227 34.97 -16.90 -17.85
C PRO A 227 33.48 -16.66 -17.56
N ILE A 228 32.80 -17.73 -17.16
CA ILE A 228 31.42 -17.68 -16.65
C ILE A 228 31.48 -17.06 -15.25
N PHE A 229 31.04 -15.82 -15.12
CA PHE A 229 30.78 -15.22 -13.82
C PHE A 229 29.47 -15.78 -13.28
N TYR A 230 29.57 -16.80 -12.43
CA TYR A 230 28.52 -17.23 -11.56
C TYR A 230 28.52 -16.30 -10.32
N GLY A 231 27.75 -15.20 -10.39
CA GLY A 231 27.42 -14.39 -9.23
C GLY A 231 26.28 -15.04 -8.45
N GLY A 232 26.61 -15.96 -7.56
CA GLY A 232 25.66 -16.48 -6.58
C GLY A 232 25.42 -15.43 -5.49
N PHE A 233 24.20 -14.93 -5.38
CA PHE A 233 23.77 -14.15 -4.23
C PHE A 233 23.61 -15.09 -3.02
N PRO A 234 24.19 -14.79 -1.86
CA PRO A 234 23.95 -15.56 -0.65
C PRO A 234 22.52 -15.29 -0.16
N ARG A 235 21.71 -16.34 -0.22
CA ARG A 235 20.37 -16.39 0.38
C ARG A 235 20.57 -16.43 1.89
N GLY A 236 20.46 -15.27 2.53
CA GLY A 236 20.56 -15.08 3.98
C GLY A 236 19.44 -15.80 4.71
N GLY A 237 19.88 -16.50 5.77
CA GLY A 237 19.16 -17.49 6.52
C GLY A 237 17.92 -16.98 7.25
N GLY A 238 16.97 -17.89 7.38
CA GLY A 238 15.76 -17.73 8.16
C GLY A 238 16.05 -17.56 9.64
N PHE A 239 15.47 -16.53 10.21
CA PHE A 239 15.24 -16.43 11.64
C PHE A 239 13.95 -17.15 11.96
N GLY A 240 14.04 -18.40 12.34
CA GLY A 240 12.98 -19.14 12.99
C GLY A 240 12.84 -18.68 14.43
N GLY A 241 11.97 -17.70 14.68
CA GLY A 241 11.47 -17.36 16.00
C GLY A 241 10.07 -17.96 16.13
N GLY A 242 9.97 -19.14 16.74
CA GLY A 242 8.69 -19.73 17.12
C GLY A 242 8.10 -18.92 18.26
N PHE A 243 7.12 -18.10 18.01
CA PHE A 243 6.21 -17.59 19.03
C PHE A 243 5.05 -18.56 19.15
N GLY A 244 4.94 -19.17 20.32
CA GLY A 244 3.83 -20.04 20.70
C GLY A 244 2.52 -19.27 20.59
N GLY A 245 1.62 -19.75 19.73
CA GLY A 245 0.32 -19.17 19.51
C GLY A 245 -0.55 -19.26 20.76
N SER A 246 -0.88 -18.13 21.33
CA SER A 246 -2.13 -17.97 22.06
C SER A 246 -3.20 -17.73 20.97
N SER A 247 -4.14 -18.65 20.82
CA SER A 247 -5.29 -18.49 19.95
C SER A 247 -6.31 -17.57 20.62
N GLY A 248 -5.96 -16.29 20.78
CA GLY A 248 -6.91 -15.23 21.07
C GLY A 248 -7.57 -14.83 19.76
N GLY A 249 -8.84 -15.11 19.58
CA GLY A 249 -9.63 -14.55 18.49
C GLY A 249 -9.86 -13.06 18.72
N PHE A 250 -10.11 -12.30 17.65
CA PHE A 250 -10.47 -10.87 17.71
C PHE A 250 -11.65 -10.65 18.69
N GLY A 251 -11.43 -9.76 19.66
CA GLY A 251 -12.40 -9.50 20.76
C GLY A 251 -13.63 -8.67 20.37
N GLY A 252 -13.72 -8.21 19.11
CA GLY A 252 -14.81 -7.38 18.60
C GLY A 252 -14.46 -5.88 18.55
N PHE A 253 -15.33 -5.11 17.90
CA PHE A 253 -15.16 -3.66 17.72
C PHE A 253 -15.60 -2.87 18.94
N GLY A 254 -14.82 -1.85 19.33
CA GLY A 254 -14.99 -1.09 20.57
C GLY A 254 -15.85 0.18 20.49
N GLY A 255 -16.41 0.52 19.32
CA GLY A 255 -17.27 1.69 19.13
C GLY A 255 -16.55 2.99 18.79
N GLY A 256 -15.51 2.93 17.97
CA GLY A 256 -14.79 4.09 17.42
C GLY A 256 -15.67 5.01 16.56
N SER A 257 -15.18 6.21 16.26
CA SER A 257 -15.85 7.17 15.38
C SER A 257 -14.86 7.82 14.40
N PHE A 258 -15.35 8.15 13.22
CA PHE A 258 -14.59 8.64 12.07
C PHE A 258 -15.08 10.02 11.63
N GLY A 259 -14.15 10.88 11.18
CA GLY A 259 -14.44 12.25 10.75
C GLY A 259 -14.52 12.44 9.24
N GLY A 260 -14.24 11.39 8.46
CA GLY A 260 -14.16 11.47 7.00
C GLY A 260 -12.81 12.01 6.48
N GLY A 261 -11.82 12.16 7.36
CA GLY A 261 -10.42 12.35 6.97
C GLY A 261 -9.81 11.08 6.37
N GLY A 262 -8.64 11.21 5.76
CA GLY A 262 -7.92 10.12 5.10
C GLY A 262 -7.60 10.41 3.64
N ALA A 263 -7.28 9.38 2.89
CA ALA A 263 -6.94 9.52 1.47
C ALA A 263 -7.44 8.32 0.65
N HIS A 264 -7.55 8.53 -0.66
CA HIS A 264 -7.86 7.47 -1.60
C HIS A 264 -6.99 7.56 -2.85
N GLY A 265 -6.88 6.44 -3.57
CA GLY A 265 -6.16 6.32 -4.82
C GLY A 265 -6.85 5.32 -5.75
N ARG A 266 -6.48 5.36 -7.03
CA ARG A 266 -6.98 4.46 -8.07
C ARG A 266 -5.80 3.72 -8.70
N PHE A 267 -5.98 2.44 -8.99
CA PHE A 267 -4.97 1.57 -9.58
C PHE A 267 -5.49 0.75 -10.76
#